data_d8b00d996770ec5231462005c6a83fed
#
_entry.id   d8b00d996770ec5231462005c6a83fed
#
_cell.length_a   1.000
_cell.length_b   1.000
_cell.length_c   1.000
_cell.angle_alpha   90.00
_cell.angle_beta   90.00
_cell.angle_gamma   90.00
#
_symmetry.space_group_name_H-M   'P 1'
#
loop_
_entity.id
_entity.type
_entity.pdbx_description
1 polymer ?
#
loop_
_entity_poly.entity_id
_entity_poly.type
_entity_poly.pdbx_seq_one_letter_code
_entity_poly.pdbx_strand_id
1 'polypeptide(L)'
;MRRDRSSRVVRVAAAAAVATAPLVLPLGAAVAQEAPTWSQFQGGPGHPGVLAEGPKPPYRIRWTLPAPTGDSLSGAVVAGDLAVAVGDEAVYGIDVASGAIEWRVARGGGPLSMPAIGAGPRGRILVYLDGPGPNDAGGAPEGSLSPSAPPSGSPSTTGPGPSPTGPDEQSDVSTLVAVSLADRTELWRTPLGTTSRSGVTIDGNHAFVGDQGGTVYAISLESGTITWSAEMDGLVDSAVAVAAGKVVAVARNTDTAQVVVAAFDEATGERSWPALAIQANSTAGTAPSAGGGSLFIGSADRRVRALDTQDGAERWATLALSLFSPATSLAFDDESVFAADIAGGLYRLDAAGGGRLWSYHLNEVMLRSSPVVSGSSVLLGLGDGRLVAVDVVSGHLVWESAASPGLVGTIALSSDAVIAVKGGRDAGLIAFEHDPRGALVDVPSPTQLDGGTTLTRWALAAVIVFAVAFLPGIWATRRFGVVADDEVSDSGEGS
;
A
#
# COMPACT_ATOMS: atom_id res chain seq x y z
N MET A 1 87.62 54.01 24.00
CA MET A 1 88.27 52.67 24.08
C MET A 1 87.24 51.71 24.56
N ARG A 2 86.75 50.86 23.69
CA ARG A 2 85.64 49.92 23.90
C ARG A 2 86.22 48.65 24.49
N ARG A 3 85.57 48.10 25.50
CA ARG A 3 85.74 46.69 25.93
C ARG A 3 84.44 45.94 25.76
N ASP A 4 84.55 44.95 24.91
CA ASP A 4 83.60 43.98 24.56
C ASP A 4 83.44 42.95 25.71
N ARG A 5 82.17 42.65 26.08
CA ARG A 5 81.89 41.55 27.01
C ARG A 5 80.86 40.61 26.34
N SER A 6 81.38 39.57 25.79
CA SER A 6 80.66 38.41 25.31
C SER A 6 80.04 37.64 26.48
N SER A 7 78.70 37.60 26.55
CA SER A 7 77.96 36.75 27.45
C SER A 7 77.68 35.40 26.79
N ARG A 8 78.20 34.36 27.43
CA ARG A 8 77.92 32.96 27.06
C ARG A 8 76.54 32.58 27.55
N VAL A 9 75.66 32.19 26.63
CA VAL A 9 74.36 31.54 26.94
C VAL A 9 74.62 30.04 27.07
N VAL A 10 74.40 29.52 28.28
CA VAL A 10 74.33 28.08 28.53
C VAL A 10 72.93 27.58 28.14
N ARG A 11 72.85 26.72 27.13
CA ARG A 11 71.65 26.00 26.79
C ARG A 11 71.53 24.74 27.60
N VAL A 12 70.57 24.70 28.51
CA VAL A 12 70.20 23.43 29.19
C VAL A 12 69.18 22.71 28.26
N ALA A 13 69.56 21.59 27.75
CA ALA A 13 68.67 20.69 27.00
C ALA A 13 67.84 19.88 27.98
N ALA A 14 66.56 20.17 28.08
CA ALA A 14 65.60 19.31 28.77
C ALA A 14 65.14 18.20 27.78
N ALA A 15 65.52 16.95 28.06
CA ALA A 15 65.01 15.80 27.36
C ALA A 15 63.61 15.47 27.85
N ALA A 16 62.57 15.75 27.07
CA ALA A 16 61.21 15.30 27.32
C ALA A 16 61.09 13.82 26.86
N ALA A 17 60.93 12.90 27.76
CA ALA A 17 60.57 11.52 27.49
C ALA A 17 59.08 11.48 27.10
N VAL A 18 58.81 11.26 25.81
CA VAL A 18 57.43 10.99 25.32
C VAL A 18 57.11 9.53 25.64
N ALA A 19 56.29 9.32 26.64
CA ALA A 19 55.69 8.02 26.90
C ALA A 19 54.58 7.76 25.87
N THR A 20 54.85 6.90 24.89
CA THR A 20 53.83 6.37 23.96
C THR A 20 53.01 5.32 24.68
N ALA A 21 51.84 5.72 25.25
CA ALA A 21 50.81 4.77 25.64
C ALA A 21 50.16 4.19 24.38
N PRO A 22 49.99 2.86 24.25
CA PRO A 22 49.26 2.29 23.13
C PRO A 22 47.78 2.73 23.27
N LEU A 23 47.27 3.48 22.28
CA LEU A 23 45.85 3.80 22.12
C LEU A 23 45.13 2.50 21.77
N VAL A 24 44.59 1.79 22.74
CA VAL A 24 43.68 0.69 22.54
C VAL A 24 42.35 1.34 22.13
N LEU A 25 42.12 1.49 20.82
CA LEU A 25 40.82 1.77 20.28
C LEU A 25 39.94 0.57 20.64
N PRO A 26 38.74 0.80 21.28
CA PRO A 26 37.81 -0.29 21.41
C PRO A 26 37.46 -0.72 19.98
N LEU A 27 37.60 -2.02 19.66
CA LEU A 27 36.93 -2.61 18.52
C LEU A 27 35.44 -2.30 18.74
N GLY A 28 34.92 -1.29 18.05
CA GLY A 28 33.53 -1.08 17.93
C GLY A 28 32.93 -2.38 17.40
N ALA A 29 32.05 -3.01 18.19
CA ALA A 29 31.24 -4.08 17.66
C ALA A 29 30.65 -3.51 16.37
N ALA A 30 30.98 -4.14 15.24
CA ALA A 30 30.28 -3.85 13.99
C ALA A 30 28.81 -4.08 14.33
N VAL A 31 28.03 -3.01 14.41
CA VAL A 31 26.59 -3.10 14.43
C VAL A 31 26.28 -3.82 13.13
N ALA A 32 25.87 -5.08 13.23
CA ALA A 32 25.43 -5.83 12.09
C ALA A 32 24.36 -4.95 11.45
N GLN A 33 24.61 -4.49 10.24
CA GLN A 33 23.67 -3.71 9.47
C GLN A 33 22.45 -4.61 9.33
N GLU A 34 21.37 -4.27 10.02
CA GLU A 34 20.14 -5.04 9.92
C GLU A 34 19.80 -5.18 8.44
N ALA A 35 19.51 -6.41 8.01
CA ALA A 35 19.11 -6.68 6.64
C ALA A 35 17.92 -5.76 6.30
N PRO A 36 17.86 -5.23 5.07
CA PRO A 36 16.74 -4.37 4.67
C PRO A 36 15.44 -5.06 4.98
N THR A 37 14.54 -4.37 5.66
CA THR A 37 13.30 -4.90 6.18
C THR A 37 12.12 -4.32 5.39
N TRP A 38 11.13 -5.17 5.10
CA TRP A 38 9.82 -4.78 4.57
C TRP A 38 8.78 -4.95 5.69
N SER A 39 9.05 -4.29 6.83
CA SER A 39 8.42 -4.59 8.11
C SER A 39 6.98 -4.10 8.25
N GLN A 40 6.46 -3.40 7.26
CA GLN A 40 5.09 -2.87 7.20
C GLN A 40 4.70 -2.58 5.75
N PHE A 41 3.48 -2.10 5.55
CA PHE A 41 2.96 -1.76 4.23
C PHE A 41 3.95 -0.88 3.45
N GLN A 42 4.28 -1.28 2.21
CA GLN A 42 5.23 -0.57 1.33
C GLN A 42 6.61 -0.32 1.96
N GLY A 43 7.03 -1.19 2.89
CA GLY A 43 8.41 -1.27 3.39
C GLY A 43 8.77 -0.32 4.52
N GLY A 44 8.01 0.74 4.77
CA GLY A 44 8.35 1.73 5.79
C GLY A 44 7.20 2.65 6.19
N PRO A 45 7.35 3.48 7.24
CA PRO A 45 6.27 4.31 7.76
C PRO A 45 5.74 5.35 6.76
N GLY A 46 6.58 5.83 5.85
CA GLY A 46 6.19 6.71 4.75
C GLY A 46 5.69 5.99 3.51
N HIS A 47 5.60 4.68 3.51
CA HIS A 47 5.19 3.84 2.38
C HIS A 47 6.02 4.09 1.10
N PRO A 48 7.36 4.05 1.16
CA PRO A 48 8.19 4.36 0.00
C PRO A 48 8.04 3.37 -1.15
N GLY A 49 7.72 2.09 -0.85
CA GLY A 49 7.59 1.07 -1.88
C GLY A 49 8.88 0.73 -2.62
N VAL A 50 10.04 1.03 -2.05
CA VAL A 50 11.35 0.91 -2.70
C VAL A 50 12.32 0.14 -1.82
N LEU A 51 12.99 -0.85 -2.41
CA LEU A 51 14.15 -1.55 -1.86
C LEU A 51 15.31 -1.48 -2.87
N ALA A 52 16.24 -0.55 -2.66
CA ALA A 52 17.32 -0.25 -3.61
C ALA A 52 18.20 -1.47 -3.92
N GLU A 53 18.52 -2.27 -2.90
CA GLU A 53 19.32 -3.50 -3.02
C GLU A 53 18.43 -4.77 -3.04
N GLY A 54 17.20 -4.66 -3.51
CA GLY A 54 16.27 -5.77 -3.65
C GLY A 54 16.65 -6.75 -4.76
N PRO A 55 16.02 -7.94 -4.78
CA PRO A 55 16.26 -8.96 -5.79
C PRO A 55 15.93 -8.44 -7.20
N LYS A 56 16.72 -8.86 -8.17
CA LYS A 56 16.62 -8.41 -9.58
C LYS A 56 16.10 -9.53 -10.47
N PRO A 57 15.31 -9.21 -11.51
CA PRO A 57 14.93 -10.20 -12.50
C PRO A 57 16.16 -10.69 -13.31
N PRO A 58 16.07 -11.83 -14.02
CA PRO A 58 14.88 -12.69 -14.10
C PRO A 58 14.68 -13.47 -12.80
N TYR A 59 13.42 -13.86 -12.55
CA TYR A 59 13.07 -14.59 -11.35
C TYR A 59 12.62 -16.01 -11.67
N ARG A 60 12.77 -16.91 -10.67
CA ARG A 60 12.14 -18.22 -10.60
C ARG A 60 11.38 -18.36 -9.28
N ILE A 61 10.41 -19.25 -9.25
CA ILE A 61 9.71 -19.58 -8.01
C ILE A 61 10.69 -20.26 -7.07
N ARG A 62 10.81 -19.72 -5.84
CA ARG A 62 11.55 -20.32 -4.73
C ARG A 62 10.68 -21.35 -4.01
N TRP A 63 9.46 -20.91 -3.63
CA TRP A 63 8.45 -21.77 -3.01
C TRP A 63 7.05 -21.20 -3.21
N THR A 64 6.04 -22.04 -2.97
CA THR A 64 4.64 -21.66 -2.88
C THR A 64 4.07 -22.21 -1.59
N LEU A 65 3.31 -21.40 -0.87
CA LEU A 65 2.59 -21.78 0.34
C LEU A 65 1.11 -21.55 0.10
N PRO A 66 0.31 -22.60 -0.13
CA PRO A 66 -1.15 -22.48 -0.15
C PRO A 66 -1.64 -21.91 1.19
N ALA A 67 -2.66 -21.06 1.16
CA ALA A 67 -3.31 -20.62 2.39
C ALA A 67 -3.83 -21.86 3.15
N PRO A 68 -3.73 -21.86 4.47
CA PRO A 68 -4.35 -22.92 5.27
C PRO A 68 -5.83 -23.09 4.91
N THR A 69 -6.37 -24.29 5.06
CA THR A 69 -7.71 -24.66 4.57
C THR A 69 -8.78 -23.67 5.04
N GLY A 70 -9.43 -23.02 4.09
CA GLY A 70 -10.51 -22.06 4.34
C GLY A 70 -10.06 -20.64 4.68
N ASP A 71 -8.75 -20.40 4.77
CA ASP A 71 -8.21 -19.10 5.13
C ASP A 71 -7.91 -18.24 3.89
N SER A 72 -8.06 -16.92 4.03
CA SER A 72 -7.52 -15.92 3.10
C SER A 72 -6.34 -15.24 3.77
N LEU A 73 -5.41 -14.71 3.02
CA LEU A 73 -4.24 -14.04 3.60
C LEU A 73 -4.23 -12.55 3.24
N SER A 74 -3.82 -11.72 4.21
CA SER A 74 -3.44 -10.33 3.97
C SER A 74 -2.13 -10.25 3.16
N GLY A 75 -1.65 -9.04 2.93
CA GLY A 75 -0.26 -8.86 2.49
C GLY A 75 0.74 -9.38 3.52
N ALA A 76 1.90 -9.80 3.05
CA ALA A 76 3.00 -10.18 3.92
C ALA A 76 3.87 -8.97 4.28
N VAL A 77 4.45 -9.00 5.48
CA VAL A 77 5.57 -8.14 5.90
C VAL A 77 6.78 -9.01 6.17
N VAL A 78 7.97 -8.45 6.02
CA VAL A 78 9.23 -9.20 6.14
C VAL A 78 10.19 -8.48 7.09
N ALA A 79 10.77 -9.22 8.02
CA ALA A 79 11.79 -8.73 8.94
C ALA A 79 12.90 -9.76 9.10
N GLY A 80 14.00 -9.59 8.37
CA GLY A 80 15.08 -10.58 8.26
C GLY A 80 14.60 -11.84 7.57
N ASP A 81 14.74 -12.99 8.23
CA ASP A 81 14.36 -14.30 7.69
C ASP A 81 12.89 -14.68 7.93
N LEU A 82 12.13 -13.80 8.58
CA LEU A 82 10.73 -14.02 8.92
C LEU A 82 9.80 -13.21 8.03
N ALA A 83 8.88 -13.87 7.35
CA ALA A 83 7.70 -13.25 6.76
C ALA A 83 6.49 -13.47 7.69
N VAL A 84 5.61 -12.46 7.81
CA VAL A 84 4.38 -12.56 8.59
C VAL A 84 3.20 -12.19 7.72
N ALA A 85 2.17 -13.04 7.70
CA ALA A 85 0.90 -12.80 7.04
C ALA A 85 -0.27 -13.00 8.01
N VAL A 86 -1.31 -12.19 7.88
CA VAL A 86 -2.54 -12.29 8.68
C VAL A 86 -3.58 -13.06 7.87
N GLY A 87 -4.10 -14.13 8.45
CA GLY A 87 -5.22 -14.89 7.91
C GLY A 87 -6.53 -14.60 8.63
N ASP A 88 -7.64 -15.19 8.18
CA ASP A 88 -8.94 -15.03 8.83
C ASP A 88 -8.95 -15.61 10.25
N GLU A 89 -8.30 -16.77 10.45
CA GLU A 89 -8.30 -17.50 11.72
C GLU A 89 -6.99 -17.38 12.51
N ALA A 90 -5.88 -16.98 11.87
CA ALA A 90 -4.58 -16.93 12.52
C ALA A 90 -3.61 -15.97 11.83
N VAL A 91 -2.60 -15.56 12.59
CA VAL A 91 -1.40 -14.91 12.09
C VAL A 91 -0.31 -15.95 11.94
N TYR A 92 0.37 -15.95 10.81
CA TYR A 92 1.37 -16.95 10.43
C TYR A 92 2.76 -16.31 10.35
N GLY A 93 3.73 -16.94 11.02
CA GLY A 93 5.16 -16.66 10.80
C GLY A 93 5.73 -17.72 9.87
N ILE A 94 6.41 -17.27 8.83
CA ILE A 94 6.85 -18.07 7.70
C ILE A 94 8.33 -17.82 7.46
N ASP A 95 9.11 -18.88 7.38
CA ASP A 95 10.53 -18.79 7.01
C ASP A 95 10.69 -18.35 5.56
N VAL A 96 11.38 -17.26 5.33
CA VAL A 96 11.55 -16.63 4.00
C VAL A 96 12.29 -17.56 3.04
N ALA A 97 13.23 -18.37 3.53
CA ALA A 97 14.04 -19.23 2.68
C ALA A 97 13.30 -20.45 2.16
N SER A 98 12.47 -21.07 3.01
CA SER A 98 11.80 -22.35 2.70
C SER A 98 10.30 -22.23 2.48
N GLY A 99 9.65 -21.15 2.94
CA GLY A 99 8.20 -21.02 2.95
C GLY A 99 7.50 -21.87 4.03
N ALA A 100 8.27 -22.45 4.97
CA ALA A 100 7.70 -23.24 6.05
C ALA A 100 7.00 -22.34 7.09
N ILE A 101 5.81 -22.74 7.53
CA ILE A 101 5.15 -22.07 8.67
C ILE A 101 5.89 -22.50 9.94
N GLU A 102 6.59 -21.54 10.57
CA GLU A 102 7.31 -21.76 11.81
C GLU A 102 6.40 -21.70 13.04
N TRP A 103 5.42 -20.81 13.01
CA TRP A 103 4.46 -20.60 14.09
C TRP A 103 3.15 -20.02 13.58
N ARG A 104 2.12 -20.17 14.42
CA ARG A 104 0.83 -19.51 14.23
C ARG A 104 0.32 -18.98 15.57
N VAL A 105 -0.37 -17.85 15.53
CA VAL A 105 -1.10 -17.26 16.65
C VAL A 105 -2.57 -17.19 16.24
N ALA A 106 -3.46 -17.72 17.08
CA ALA A 106 -4.90 -17.69 16.80
C ALA A 106 -5.40 -16.23 16.76
N ARG A 107 -6.37 -15.98 15.90
CA ARG A 107 -7.00 -14.69 15.69
C ARG A 107 -8.52 -14.83 15.83
N GLY A 108 -9.19 -13.80 16.35
CA GLY A 108 -10.63 -13.77 16.51
C GLY A 108 -11.42 -13.54 15.22
N GLY A 109 -10.74 -13.25 14.11
CA GLY A 109 -11.37 -12.95 12.83
C GLY A 109 -11.34 -11.45 12.48
N GLY A 110 -12.38 -10.96 11.82
CA GLY A 110 -12.47 -9.57 11.36
C GLY A 110 -11.72 -9.29 10.06
N PRO A 111 -11.70 -8.03 9.58
CA PRO A 111 -11.11 -7.69 8.31
C PRO A 111 -9.62 -8.03 8.22
N LEU A 112 -9.19 -8.53 7.07
CA LEU A 112 -7.77 -8.72 6.77
C LEU A 112 -7.11 -7.37 6.51
N SER A 113 -6.05 -7.07 7.26
CA SER A 113 -5.25 -5.88 7.10
C SER A 113 -3.76 -6.20 7.15
N MET A 114 -2.94 -5.26 6.67
CA MET A 114 -1.49 -5.41 6.73
C MET A 114 -1.00 -5.23 8.16
N PRO A 115 -0.26 -6.22 8.70
CA PRO A 115 0.40 -6.06 10.00
C PRO A 115 1.63 -5.17 9.87
N ALA A 116 2.24 -4.84 11.02
CA ALA A 116 3.53 -4.18 11.07
C ALA A 116 4.43 -4.83 12.13
N ILE A 117 5.73 -4.85 11.87
CA ILE A 117 6.76 -5.30 12.79
C ILE A 117 7.59 -4.10 13.21
N GLY A 118 7.69 -3.85 14.50
CA GLY A 118 8.46 -2.75 15.07
C GLY A 118 9.43 -3.21 16.14
N ALA A 119 10.23 -2.26 16.63
CA ALA A 119 11.09 -2.46 17.78
C ALA A 119 10.28 -2.17 19.06
N GLY A 120 10.23 -3.12 19.97
CA GLY A 120 9.63 -2.94 21.29
C GLY A 120 10.70 -3.03 22.39
N PRO A 121 10.33 -2.74 23.64
CA PRO A 121 11.27 -2.71 24.78
C PRO A 121 11.93 -4.06 25.08
N ARG A 122 11.35 -5.17 24.60
CA ARG A 122 11.84 -6.55 24.81
C ARG A 122 12.24 -7.26 23.53
N GLY A 123 12.49 -6.53 22.44
CA GLY A 123 12.79 -7.08 21.11
C GLY A 123 11.73 -6.71 20.09
N ARG A 124 11.68 -7.44 18.97
CA ARG A 124 10.71 -7.17 17.91
C ARG A 124 9.29 -7.52 18.36
N ILE A 125 8.36 -6.67 18.01
CA ILE A 125 6.92 -6.86 18.23
C ILE A 125 6.19 -6.85 16.89
N LEU A 126 5.17 -7.68 16.82
CA LEU A 126 4.21 -7.72 15.73
C LEU A 126 2.95 -7.02 16.20
N VAL A 127 2.42 -6.11 15.39
CA VAL A 127 1.14 -5.44 15.64
C VAL A 127 0.21 -5.72 14.47
N TYR A 128 -1.01 -6.17 14.78
CA TYR A 128 -2.02 -6.51 13.78
C TYR A 128 -3.43 -6.19 14.27
N LEU A 129 -4.37 -6.10 13.35
CA LEU A 129 -5.80 -5.95 13.67
C LEU A 129 -6.44 -7.32 13.89
N ASP A 130 -7.21 -7.42 14.95
CA ASP A 130 -8.06 -8.56 15.29
C ASP A 130 -9.53 -8.13 15.30
N GLY A 131 -10.41 -9.05 14.99
CA GLY A 131 -11.85 -8.84 15.13
C GLY A 131 -12.36 -9.15 16.54
N PRO A 132 -13.65 -8.98 16.79
CA PRO A 132 -14.25 -9.49 18.01
C PRO A 132 -14.10 -11.01 18.03
N GLY A 133 -13.27 -11.50 18.97
CA GLY A 133 -13.07 -12.92 19.19
C GLY A 133 -14.34 -13.58 19.75
N PRO A 134 -14.55 -14.87 19.54
CA PRO A 134 -15.65 -15.62 20.13
C PRO A 134 -15.63 -15.58 21.67
N ASN A 135 -14.58 -15.08 22.30
CA ASN A 135 -14.36 -15.00 23.74
C ASN A 135 -14.42 -13.60 24.34
N ASP A 136 -14.63 -12.53 23.55
CA ASP A 136 -14.73 -11.17 24.08
C ASP A 136 -16.07 -10.88 24.80
N ALA A 137 -16.98 -11.86 24.86
CA ALA A 137 -18.14 -11.85 25.76
C ALA A 137 -17.69 -12.25 27.18
N GLY A 138 -16.89 -11.40 27.83
CA GLY A 138 -16.69 -11.39 29.29
C GLY A 138 -16.25 -12.70 29.97
N GLY A 139 -15.07 -13.21 29.69
CA GLY A 139 -14.51 -14.34 30.40
C GLY A 139 -13.00 -14.23 30.56
N ALA A 140 -12.53 -14.33 31.81
CA ALA A 140 -11.13 -14.41 32.17
C ALA A 140 -10.43 -15.64 31.50
N PRO A 141 -9.10 -15.62 31.31
CA PRO A 141 -8.40 -16.71 30.61
C PRO A 141 -8.42 -18.01 31.42
N GLU A 142 -9.11 -19.01 30.92
CA GLU A 142 -8.97 -20.38 31.41
C GLU A 142 -7.81 -21.08 30.69
N GLY A 143 -6.68 -21.15 31.37
CA GLY A 143 -5.64 -22.11 31.06
C GLY A 143 -6.04 -23.46 31.60
N SER A 144 -6.12 -24.47 30.72
CA SER A 144 -5.84 -25.87 31.00
C SER A 144 -6.55 -26.79 30.02
N LEU A 145 -5.77 -27.50 29.22
CA LEU A 145 -6.21 -28.65 28.44
C LEU A 145 -6.49 -29.81 29.39
N SER A 146 -7.69 -30.38 29.32
CA SER A 146 -7.99 -31.72 29.81
C SER A 146 -8.88 -32.50 28.84
N PRO A 147 -8.68 -33.80 28.71
CA PRO A 147 -9.24 -34.59 27.60
C PRO A 147 -10.70 -35.01 27.81
N SER A 148 -11.37 -35.15 26.68
CA SER A 148 -12.74 -35.56 26.44
C SER A 148 -13.24 -36.80 27.19
N ALA A 149 -14.48 -36.70 27.70
CA ALA A 149 -15.34 -37.83 28.02
C ALA A 149 -16.69 -37.77 27.24
N PRO A 150 -17.33 -38.88 26.92
CA PRO A 150 -18.40 -38.99 25.93
C PRO A 150 -19.80 -38.61 26.46
N PRO A 151 -20.81 -38.42 25.57
CA PRO A 151 -22.11 -37.86 25.92
C PRO A 151 -23.07 -38.93 26.49
N SER A 152 -23.80 -38.59 27.52
CA SER A 152 -24.99 -39.34 27.93
C SER A 152 -26.18 -38.36 27.98
N GLY A 153 -27.26 -38.83 27.36
CA GLY A 153 -28.41 -38.05 27.01
C GLY A 153 -29.54 -38.01 28.03
N SER A 154 -30.49 -37.22 27.64
CA SER A 154 -31.95 -37.29 27.81
C SER A 154 -32.62 -36.23 28.68
N PRO A 155 -33.87 -35.88 28.43
CA PRO A 155 -34.42 -34.54 28.46
C PRO A 155 -35.29 -34.27 29.69
N SER A 156 -35.44 -33.01 30.07
CA SER A 156 -36.54 -32.61 30.96
C SER A 156 -37.15 -31.30 30.53
N THR A 157 -38.43 -31.38 30.22
CA THR A 157 -39.41 -30.31 30.06
C THR A 157 -39.56 -29.50 31.33
N THR A 158 -39.64 -28.11 31.21
CA THR A 158 -40.70 -27.34 31.89
C THR A 158 -40.54 -25.83 31.62
N GLY A 159 -41.63 -25.19 31.20
CA GLY A 159 -42.09 -23.87 31.58
C GLY A 159 -41.51 -22.65 30.85
N PRO A 160 -42.35 -21.71 30.36
CA PRO A 160 -41.89 -20.50 29.73
C PRO A 160 -41.42 -19.48 30.81
N GLY A 161 -40.11 -19.29 30.90
CA GLY A 161 -39.51 -18.16 31.55
C GLY A 161 -39.50 -16.93 30.60
N PRO A 162 -39.37 -15.71 31.12
CA PRO A 162 -39.39 -14.52 30.28
C PRO A 162 -38.29 -14.57 29.23
N SER A 163 -38.68 -14.21 27.99
CA SER A 163 -37.77 -14.10 26.85
C SER A 163 -36.57 -13.26 27.22
N PRO A 164 -35.35 -13.71 26.93
CA PRO A 164 -34.20 -12.81 26.98
C PRO A 164 -34.40 -11.75 25.90
N THR A 165 -34.29 -10.51 26.30
CA THR A 165 -34.09 -9.35 25.44
C THR A 165 -33.03 -9.66 24.40
N GLY A 166 -33.27 -9.27 23.19
CA GLY A 166 -32.61 -9.41 21.90
C GLY A 166 -31.15 -9.85 21.84
N PRO A 167 -30.70 -10.25 20.65
CA PRO A 167 -29.30 -10.67 20.46
C PRO A 167 -28.39 -9.58 21.01
N ASP A 168 -27.44 -9.96 21.85
CA ASP A 168 -26.32 -9.12 22.23
C ASP A 168 -25.79 -8.51 20.94
N GLU A 169 -25.84 -7.18 20.81
CA GLU A 169 -25.13 -6.45 19.79
C GLU A 169 -23.65 -6.73 20.06
N GLN A 170 -23.15 -7.77 19.39
CA GLN A 170 -21.73 -8.05 19.27
C GLN A 170 -21.12 -6.78 18.69
N SER A 171 -20.39 -6.05 19.50
CA SER A 171 -19.77 -4.80 19.04
C SER A 171 -18.80 -5.12 17.92
N ASP A 172 -19.15 -4.74 16.68
CA ASP A 172 -18.32 -4.88 15.47
C ASP A 172 -17.11 -3.93 15.54
N VAL A 173 -16.34 -3.99 16.63
CA VAL A 173 -15.14 -3.17 16.80
C VAL A 173 -13.88 -4.02 16.55
N SER A 174 -12.95 -3.46 15.81
CA SER A 174 -11.62 -4.06 15.67
C SER A 174 -10.76 -3.76 16.88
N THR A 175 -9.85 -4.67 17.18
CA THR A 175 -8.88 -4.54 18.27
C THR A 175 -7.47 -4.57 17.70
N LEU A 176 -6.63 -3.64 18.09
CA LEU A 176 -5.21 -3.67 17.77
C LEU A 176 -4.49 -4.56 18.80
N VAL A 177 -3.73 -5.53 18.34
CA VAL A 177 -3.05 -6.52 19.18
C VAL A 177 -1.56 -6.47 18.93
N ALA A 178 -0.77 -6.46 20.01
CA ALA A 178 0.69 -6.59 19.93
C ALA A 178 1.15 -7.91 20.52
N VAL A 179 2.05 -8.57 19.80
CA VAL A 179 2.63 -9.86 20.17
C VAL A 179 4.15 -9.78 20.11
N SER A 180 4.82 -10.30 21.12
CA SER A 180 6.27 -10.47 21.12
C SER A 180 6.68 -11.51 20.08
N LEU A 181 7.59 -11.16 19.17
CA LEU A 181 8.11 -12.12 18.19
C LEU A 181 9.11 -13.11 18.79
N ALA A 182 9.61 -12.88 20.00
CA ALA A 182 10.56 -13.77 20.66
C ALA A 182 9.89 -15.04 21.21
N ASP A 183 8.74 -14.88 21.86
CA ASP A 183 8.02 -15.96 22.55
C ASP A 183 6.54 -16.09 22.16
N ARG A 184 6.03 -15.21 21.27
CA ARG A 184 4.65 -15.19 20.75
C ARG A 184 3.61 -14.88 21.83
N THR A 185 4.03 -14.25 22.93
CA THR A 185 3.11 -13.81 23.97
C THR A 185 2.42 -12.51 23.56
N GLU A 186 1.12 -12.40 23.84
CA GLU A 186 0.41 -11.14 23.71
C GLU A 186 0.95 -10.15 24.74
N LEU A 187 1.30 -8.95 24.30
CA LEU A 187 1.83 -7.89 25.14
C LEU A 187 0.70 -6.96 25.60
N TRP A 188 -0.17 -6.62 24.68
CA TRP A 188 -1.34 -5.78 24.93
C TRP A 188 -2.38 -5.92 23.82
N ARG A 189 -3.60 -5.51 24.13
CA ARG A 189 -4.76 -5.49 23.24
C ARG A 189 -5.54 -4.19 23.47
N THR A 190 -5.84 -3.46 22.39
CA THR A 190 -6.49 -2.14 22.47
C THR A 190 -7.68 -2.10 21.52
N PRO A 191 -8.92 -2.02 22.04
CA PRO A 191 -10.10 -1.87 21.19
C PRO A 191 -10.11 -0.49 20.53
N LEU A 192 -10.54 -0.46 19.26
CA LEU A 192 -10.78 0.77 18.50
C LEU A 192 -12.24 1.22 18.67
N GLY A 193 -12.61 2.37 18.09
CA GLY A 193 -13.99 2.87 18.17
C GLY A 193 -14.96 2.12 17.26
N THR A 194 -14.47 1.59 16.13
CA THR A 194 -15.27 0.84 15.15
C THR A 194 -14.41 -0.21 14.45
N THR A 195 -14.97 -0.88 13.44
CA THR A 195 -14.23 -1.80 12.56
C THR A 195 -13.13 -1.03 11.82
N SER A 196 -11.96 -1.64 11.70
CA SER A 196 -10.84 -1.11 10.91
C SER A 196 -10.45 -2.06 9.79
N ARG A 197 -10.10 -1.49 8.63
CA ARG A 197 -9.48 -2.15 7.48
C ARG A 197 -8.13 -1.53 7.13
N SER A 198 -7.74 -0.53 7.90
CA SER A 198 -6.46 0.15 7.75
C SER A 198 -5.29 -0.82 7.99
N GLY A 199 -4.22 -0.71 7.21
CA GLY A 199 -2.95 -1.31 7.58
C GLY A 199 -2.37 -0.62 8.81
N VAL A 200 -1.61 -1.36 9.60
CA VAL A 200 -0.88 -0.80 10.74
C VAL A 200 0.41 -0.15 10.25
N THR A 201 0.67 1.07 10.69
CA THR A 201 1.94 1.78 10.47
C THR A 201 2.64 2.00 11.78
N ILE A 202 3.92 1.68 11.85
CA ILE A 202 4.76 1.89 13.03
C ILE A 202 5.83 2.93 12.70
N ASP A 203 5.92 3.96 13.55
CA ASP A 203 7.07 4.86 13.57
C ASP A 203 7.47 5.14 15.03
N GLY A 204 8.78 5.15 15.28
CA GLY A 204 9.30 5.32 16.66
C GLY A 204 8.68 4.34 17.65
N ASN A 205 8.03 4.88 18.68
CA ASN A 205 7.37 4.12 19.75
C ASN A 205 5.83 4.09 19.61
N HIS A 206 5.29 4.37 18.43
CA HIS A 206 3.85 4.39 18.20
C HIS A 206 3.44 3.48 17.04
N ALA A 207 2.26 2.87 17.19
CA ALA A 207 1.50 2.29 16.11
C ALA A 207 0.37 3.26 15.72
N PHE A 208 0.17 3.44 14.43
CA PHE A 208 -0.87 4.29 13.87
C PHE A 208 -1.83 3.45 13.05
N VAL A 209 -3.13 3.72 13.19
CA VAL A 209 -4.19 3.00 12.48
C VAL A 209 -5.41 3.91 12.32
N GLY A 210 -6.15 3.73 11.24
CA GLY A 210 -7.45 4.37 11.04
C GLY A 210 -8.61 3.40 11.21
N ASP A 211 -9.83 3.90 11.41
CA ASP A 211 -11.02 3.07 11.45
C ASP A 211 -12.13 3.57 10.48
N GLN A 212 -13.18 2.78 10.35
CA GLN A 212 -14.32 3.10 9.49
C GLN A 212 -15.28 4.15 10.10
N GLY A 213 -15.07 4.52 11.36
CA GLY A 213 -15.72 5.68 11.97
C GLY A 213 -15.04 7.00 11.62
N GLY A 214 -13.89 6.95 10.94
CA GLY A 214 -13.13 8.14 10.57
C GLY A 214 -12.12 8.58 11.62
N THR A 215 -11.78 7.73 12.58
CA THR A 215 -10.81 8.07 13.61
C THR A 215 -9.43 7.52 13.26
N VAL A 216 -8.41 8.34 13.40
CA VAL A 216 -7.00 7.97 13.37
C VAL A 216 -6.48 7.91 14.80
N TYR A 217 -5.79 6.83 15.13
CA TYR A 217 -5.25 6.57 16.46
C TYR A 217 -3.73 6.51 16.43
N ALA A 218 -3.10 7.03 17.47
CA ALA A 218 -1.73 6.72 17.86
C ALA A 218 -1.74 5.93 19.15
N ILE A 219 -1.05 4.81 19.16
CA ILE A 219 -1.06 3.84 20.26
C ILE A 219 0.39 3.54 20.65
N SER A 220 0.72 3.68 21.93
CA SER A 220 2.05 3.39 22.43
C SER A 220 2.41 1.92 22.24
N LEU A 221 3.53 1.62 21.59
CA LEU A 221 4.04 0.26 21.42
C LEU A 221 4.43 -0.41 22.74
N GLU A 222 4.79 0.37 23.76
CA GLU A 222 5.20 -0.14 25.06
C GLU A 222 4.01 -0.65 25.88
N SER A 223 2.91 0.12 25.88
CA SER A 223 1.79 -0.10 26.81
C SER A 223 0.46 -0.44 26.15
N GLY A 224 0.32 -0.24 24.85
CA GLY A 224 -0.96 -0.35 24.14
C GLY A 224 -1.93 0.80 24.41
N THR A 225 -1.54 1.83 25.18
CA THR A 225 -2.43 2.96 25.47
C THR A 225 -2.57 3.86 24.26
N ILE A 226 -3.80 4.33 23.99
CA ILE A 226 -4.05 5.38 23.00
C ILE A 226 -3.44 6.66 23.56
N THR A 227 -2.44 7.21 22.87
CA THR A 227 -1.77 8.46 23.23
C THR A 227 -2.55 9.67 22.72
N TRP A 228 -3.11 9.53 21.53
CA TRP A 228 -4.06 10.49 20.96
C TRP A 228 -4.96 9.82 19.92
N SER A 229 -6.08 10.47 19.62
CA SER A 229 -6.94 10.14 18.50
C SER A 229 -7.41 11.43 17.82
N ALA A 230 -7.65 11.37 16.52
CA ALA A 230 -8.06 12.52 15.71
C ALA A 230 -9.13 12.10 14.69
N GLU A 231 -10.12 12.96 14.46
CA GLU A 231 -11.23 12.68 13.56
C GLU A 231 -10.97 13.19 12.14
N MET A 232 -11.40 12.38 11.17
CA MET A 232 -11.45 12.66 9.75
C MET A 232 -12.91 12.76 9.29
N ASP A 233 -13.14 13.49 8.23
CA ASP A 233 -14.44 13.52 7.56
C ASP A 233 -14.55 12.37 6.53
N GLY A 234 -14.94 11.19 7.00
CA GLY A 234 -15.11 9.97 6.23
C GLY A 234 -14.31 8.78 6.75
N LEU A 235 -14.48 7.61 6.13
CA LEU A 235 -13.88 6.34 6.54
C LEU A 235 -12.37 6.33 6.26
N VAL A 236 -11.55 5.94 7.24
CA VAL A 236 -10.11 5.71 7.07
C VAL A 236 -9.85 4.21 6.95
N ASP A 237 -9.86 3.69 5.74
CA ASP A 237 -9.72 2.26 5.44
C ASP A 237 -8.42 1.91 4.70
N SER A 238 -7.50 2.87 4.57
CA SER A 238 -6.15 2.67 4.06
C SER A 238 -5.11 2.93 5.16
N ALA A 239 -3.92 2.32 5.01
CA ALA A 239 -2.82 2.59 5.93
C ALA A 239 -2.46 4.08 5.94
N VAL A 240 -2.17 4.62 7.10
CA VAL A 240 -1.70 6.00 7.26
C VAL A 240 -0.19 6.06 7.05
N ALA A 241 0.33 7.11 6.42
CA ALA A 241 1.77 7.29 6.26
C ALA A 241 2.32 8.23 7.33
N VAL A 242 3.56 7.97 7.78
CA VAL A 242 4.26 8.84 8.72
C VAL A 242 5.55 9.34 8.09
N ALA A 243 5.72 10.65 8.05
CA ALA A 243 6.92 11.30 7.56
C ALA A 243 7.06 12.72 8.11
N ALA A 244 8.28 13.15 8.36
CA ALA A 244 8.62 14.50 8.81
C ALA A 244 7.82 14.97 10.05
N GLY A 245 7.56 14.06 11.00
CA GLY A 245 6.80 14.34 12.21
C GLY A 245 5.29 14.56 11.97
N LYS A 246 4.77 14.02 10.88
CA LYS A 246 3.35 14.10 10.50
C LYS A 246 2.78 12.72 10.24
N VAL A 247 1.59 12.47 10.75
CA VAL A 247 0.74 11.32 10.41
C VAL A 247 -0.24 11.79 9.34
N VAL A 248 -0.15 11.20 8.15
CA VAL A 248 -1.01 11.56 7.01
C VAL A 248 -2.04 10.46 6.79
N ALA A 249 -3.31 10.84 6.76
CA ALA A 249 -4.42 9.95 6.50
C ALA A 249 -5.22 10.39 5.27
N VAL A 250 -5.78 9.39 4.59
CA VAL A 250 -6.72 9.57 3.49
C VAL A 250 -8.06 8.95 3.89
N ALA A 251 -9.11 9.75 3.91
CA ALA A 251 -10.47 9.29 4.21
C ALA A 251 -11.34 9.33 2.95
N ARG A 252 -12.33 8.43 2.90
CA ARG A 252 -13.37 8.38 1.88
C ARG A 252 -14.67 8.88 2.46
N ASN A 253 -15.10 10.07 2.08
CA ASN A 253 -16.40 10.58 2.44
C ASN A 253 -17.44 10.13 1.38
N THR A 254 -18.25 9.14 1.73
CA THR A 254 -19.26 8.56 0.83
C THR A 254 -20.45 9.48 0.62
N ASP A 255 -20.78 10.33 1.59
CA ASP A 255 -21.93 11.22 1.55
C ASP A 255 -21.71 12.39 0.58
N THR A 256 -20.48 12.90 0.55
CA THR A 256 -20.09 14.02 -0.32
C THR A 256 -19.36 13.59 -1.59
N ALA A 257 -19.06 12.29 -1.76
CA ALA A 257 -18.26 11.71 -2.83
C ALA A 257 -16.87 12.38 -2.93
N GLN A 258 -16.21 12.56 -1.78
CA GLN A 258 -14.91 13.19 -1.69
C GLN A 258 -13.84 12.22 -1.18
N VAL A 259 -12.61 12.46 -1.62
CA VAL A 259 -11.39 11.96 -0.95
C VAL A 259 -10.85 13.11 -0.09
N VAL A 260 -10.72 12.87 1.21
CA VAL A 260 -10.26 13.86 2.18
C VAL A 260 -8.87 13.48 2.66
N VAL A 261 -7.93 14.39 2.53
CA VAL A 261 -6.52 14.21 2.95
C VAL A 261 -6.25 15.14 4.11
N ALA A 262 -5.68 14.62 5.20
CA ALA A 262 -5.27 15.42 6.33
C ALA A 262 -3.95 14.95 6.91
N ALA A 263 -3.23 15.86 7.54
CA ALA A 263 -2.04 15.55 8.33
C ALA A 263 -2.22 16.02 9.77
N PHE A 264 -1.71 15.20 10.66
CA PHE A 264 -1.71 15.43 12.10
C PHE A 264 -0.26 15.48 12.60
N ASP A 265 -0.01 16.28 13.59
CA ASP A 265 1.26 16.25 14.31
C ASP A 265 1.45 14.87 14.96
N GLU A 266 2.57 14.23 14.71
CA GLU A 266 2.82 12.85 15.13
C GLU A 266 2.77 12.68 16.66
N ALA A 267 3.24 13.68 17.41
CA ALA A 267 3.32 13.60 18.87
C ALA A 267 1.99 13.94 19.56
N THR A 268 1.20 14.85 18.98
CA THR A 268 0.03 15.43 19.67
C THR A 268 -1.31 15.06 19.04
N GLY A 269 -1.34 14.62 17.77
CA GLY A 269 -2.56 14.39 17.03
C GLY A 269 -3.28 15.68 16.59
N GLU A 270 -2.70 16.85 16.85
CA GLU A 270 -3.26 18.10 16.37
C GLU A 270 -3.19 18.19 14.84
N ARG A 271 -4.26 18.69 14.22
CA ARG A 271 -4.30 18.86 12.76
C ARG A 271 -3.25 19.88 12.32
N SER A 272 -2.33 19.48 11.45
CA SER A 272 -1.21 20.30 11.02
C SER A 272 -1.59 21.36 9.98
N TRP A 273 -2.59 21.06 9.13
CA TRP A 273 -3.10 21.97 8.12
C TRP A 273 -4.56 21.64 7.78
N PRO A 274 -5.33 22.58 7.16
CA PRO A 274 -6.72 22.34 6.78
C PRO A 274 -6.86 21.11 5.88
N ALA A 275 -7.84 20.25 6.13
CA ALA A 275 -8.06 19.06 5.31
C ALA A 275 -8.31 19.45 3.85
N LEU A 276 -7.62 18.75 2.93
CA LEU A 276 -7.83 18.89 1.50
C LEU A 276 -8.94 17.94 1.05
N ALA A 277 -10.07 18.49 0.63
CA ALA A 277 -11.18 17.72 0.04
C ALA A 277 -11.07 17.72 -1.48
N ILE A 278 -10.93 16.53 -2.08
CA ILE A 278 -10.85 16.35 -3.52
C ILE A 278 -12.20 15.88 -4.02
N GLN A 279 -12.91 16.76 -4.73
CA GLN A 279 -14.23 16.45 -5.30
C GLN A 279 -14.09 15.64 -6.59
N ALA A 280 -14.80 14.54 -6.70
CA ALA A 280 -14.91 13.75 -7.92
C ALA A 280 -16.17 12.87 -7.89
N ASN A 281 -16.44 12.14 -8.97
CA ASN A 281 -17.61 11.22 -9.07
C ASN A 281 -17.36 9.86 -8.37
N SER A 282 -16.35 9.76 -7.51
CA SER A 282 -15.93 8.54 -6.83
C SER A 282 -15.14 8.91 -5.58
N THR A 283 -15.15 8.03 -4.60
CA THR A 283 -14.31 8.14 -3.37
C THR A 283 -13.01 7.32 -3.47
N ALA A 284 -12.65 6.84 -4.67
CA ALA A 284 -11.42 6.07 -4.86
C ALA A 284 -10.18 6.95 -4.69
N GLY A 285 -9.22 6.47 -3.94
CA GLY A 285 -7.91 7.09 -3.72
C GLY A 285 -6.90 6.01 -3.29
N THR A 286 -5.63 6.32 -3.30
CA THR A 286 -4.59 5.42 -2.78
C THR A 286 -4.34 5.68 -1.30
N ALA A 287 -3.76 4.71 -0.59
CA ALA A 287 -3.07 5.00 0.66
C ALA A 287 -2.01 6.08 0.41
N PRO A 288 -1.78 7.00 1.36
CA PRO A 288 -0.78 8.06 1.19
C PRO A 288 0.64 7.47 1.20
N SER A 289 1.53 8.10 0.45
CA SER A 289 2.97 7.82 0.45
C SER A 289 3.71 9.12 0.73
N ALA A 290 4.55 9.17 1.76
CA ALA A 290 5.15 10.41 2.24
C ALA A 290 6.64 10.25 2.54
N GLY A 291 7.44 11.21 2.12
CA GLY A 291 8.87 11.28 2.38
C GLY A 291 9.51 12.47 1.68
N GLY A 292 10.72 12.87 2.10
CA GLY A 292 11.42 13.98 1.48
C GLY A 292 10.67 15.32 1.52
N GLY A 293 9.75 15.52 2.46
CA GLY A 293 8.89 16.71 2.53
C GLY A 293 7.75 16.73 1.52
N SER A 294 7.50 15.61 0.82
CA SER A 294 6.40 15.47 -0.14
C SER A 294 5.44 14.37 0.31
N LEU A 295 4.17 14.57 0.00
CA LEU A 295 3.10 13.61 0.14
C LEU A 295 2.54 13.28 -1.24
N PHE A 296 2.51 12.01 -1.61
CA PHE A 296 2.00 11.54 -2.88
C PHE A 296 0.72 10.75 -2.70
N ILE A 297 -0.29 11.03 -3.51
CA ILE A 297 -1.57 10.31 -3.53
C ILE A 297 -2.10 10.16 -4.95
N GLY A 298 -2.77 9.05 -5.23
CA GLY A 298 -3.66 8.91 -6.37
C GLY A 298 -5.10 9.13 -5.90
N SER A 299 -5.91 9.86 -6.65
CA SER A 299 -7.23 10.28 -6.20
C SER A 299 -8.34 10.09 -7.23
N ALA A 300 -9.56 10.21 -6.76
CA ALA A 300 -10.80 9.90 -7.48
C ALA A 300 -11.01 10.73 -8.77
N ASP A 301 -10.37 11.88 -8.90
CA ASP A 301 -10.34 12.67 -10.13
C ASP A 301 -9.30 12.19 -11.16
N ARG A 302 -8.75 10.99 -10.95
CA ARG A 302 -7.77 10.32 -11.82
C ARG A 302 -6.42 11.05 -11.89
N ARG A 303 -6.03 11.74 -10.82
CA ARG A 303 -4.75 12.42 -10.75
C ARG A 303 -3.83 11.78 -9.70
N VAL A 304 -2.55 11.76 -10.02
CA VAL A 304 -1.49 11.66 -9.02
C VAL A 304 -1.15 13.07 -8.59
N ARG A 305 -1.10 13.30 -7.28
CA ARG A 305 -0.75 14.59 -6.69
C ARG A 305 0.47 14.46 -5.82
N ALA A 306 1.28 15.53 -5.84
CA ALA A 306 2.23 15.79 -4.78
C ALA A 306 1.78 17.00 -3.98
N LEU A 307 1.73 16.84 -2.68
CA LEU A 307 1.45 17.92 -1.72
C LEU A 307 2.70 18.15 -0.88
N ASP A 308 2.84 19.36 -0.38
CA ASP A 308 3.83 19.66 0.65
C ASP A 308 3.39 19.04 1.98
N THR A 309 4.27 18.28 2.65
CA THR A 309 3.92 17.63 3.91
C THR A 309 3.72 18.63 5.05
N GLN A 310 4.32 19.82 4.99
CA GLN A 310 4.28 20.81 6.06
C GLN A 310 2.98 21.63 6.10
N ASP A 311 2.46 22.01 4.92
CA ASP A 311 1.30 22.89 4.82
C ASP A 311 0.16 22.36 3.94
N GLY A 312 0.33 21.18 3.32
CA GLY A 312 -0.67 20.55 2.45
C GLY A 312 -0.83 21.22 1.09
N ALA A 313 0.03 22.17 0.73
CA ALA A 313 -0.05 22.85 -0.56
C ALA A 313 0.22 21.89 -1.72
N GLU A 314 -0.62 21.93 -2.76
CA GLU A 314 -0.41 21.14 -3.97
C GLU A 314 0.81 21.69 -4.74
N ARG A 315 1.84 20.84 -4.90
CA ARG A 315 3.03 21.15 -5.70
C ARG A 315 2.79 20.87 -7.17
N TRP A 316 2.14 19.75 -7.47
CA TRP A 316 1.74 19.38 -8.83
C TRP A 316 0.61 18.32 -8.82
N ALA A 317 -0.08 18.19 -9.96
CA ALA A 317 -1.08 17.17 -10.19
C ALA A 317 -1.05 16.68 -11.65
N THR A 318 -0.83 15.39 -11.84
CA THR A 318 -0.70 14.76 -13.16
C THR A 318 -1.82 13.79 -13.43
N LEU A 319 -2.45 13.87 -14.61
CA LEU A 319 -3.58 13.02 -15.00
C LEU A 319 -3.10 11.59 -15.30
N ALA A 320 -3.71 10.61 -14.65
CA ALA A 320 -3.67 9.19 -15.00
C ALA A 320 -4.82 8.81 -15.94
N LEU A 321 -4.80 7.60 -16.49
CA LEU A 321 -5.82 7.15 -17.44
C LEU A 321 -7.08 6.63 -16.76
N SER A 322 -6.97 6.06 -15.56
CA SER A 322 -8.06 5.42 -14.83
C SER A 322 -8.07 5.82 -13.35
N LEU A 323 -8.94 5.19 -12.57
CA LEU A 323 -9.07 5.40 -11.15
C LEU A 323 -8.01 4.62 -10.36
N PHE A 324 -7.75 5.07 -9.13
CA PHE A 324 -6.88 4.39 -8.17
C PHE A 324 -7.70 3.54 -7.20
N SER A 325 -7.04 2.61 -6.52
CA SER A 325 -7.63 1.77 -5.49
C SER A 325 -7.20 2.23 -4.10
N PRO A 326 -8.10 2.30 -3.11
CA PRO A 326 -7.72 2.63 -1.74
C PRO A 326 -6.84 1.55 -1.08
N ALA A 327 -6.82 0.33 -1.63
CA ALA A 327 -5.98 -0.76 -1.13
C ALA A 327 -4.55 -0.72 -1.69
N THR A 328 -4.21 0.29 -2.49
CA THR A 328 -2.89 0.46 -3.10
C THR A 328 -2.23 1.74 -2.61
N SER A 329 -0.95 1.89 -2.91
CA SER A 329 -0.13 3.07 -2.64
C SER A 329 0.70 3.39 -3.87
N LEU A 330 1.45 4.47 -3.83
CA LEU A 330 2.45 4.81 -4.82
C LEU A 330 3.82 4.36 -4.31
N ALA A 331 4.75 4.01 -5.20
CA ALA A 331 6.15 3.91 -4.81
C ALA A 331 6.88 5.20 -5.17
N PHE A 332 7.87 5.59 -4.40
CA PHE A 332 8.62 6.81 -4.68
C PHE A 332 10.04 6.76 -4.15
N ASP A 333 10.93 7.44 -4.83
CA ASP A 333 12.27 7.79 -4.41
C ASP A 333 12.49 9.32 -4.59
N ASP A 334 13.71 9.78 -4.41
CA ASP A 334 14.04 11.22 -4.52
C ASP A 334 13.83 11.77 -5.94
N GLU A 335 13.83 10.94 -6.96
CA GLU A 335 13.74 11.35 -8.37
C GLU A 335 12.38 11.04 -8.99
N SER A 336 11.69 10.00 -8.52
CA SER A 336 10.57 9.40 -9.23
C SER A 336 9.41 9.02 -8.32
N VAL A 337 8.20 9.13 -8.88
CA VAL A 337 6.98 8.55 -8.33
C VAL A 337 6.45 7.52 -9.32
N PHE A 338 6.19 6.31 -8.82
CA PHE A 338 5.60 5.22 -9.60
C PHE A 338 4.16 5.03 -9.17
N ALA A 339 3.26 5.12 -10.13
CA ALA A 339 1.82 5.00 -9.92
C ALA A 339 1.25 3.90 -10.81
N ALA A 340 0.37 3.08 -10.25
CA ALA A 340 -0.39 2.09 -11.00
C ALA A 340 -1.88 2.35 -10.85
N ASP A 341 -2.62 2.41 -11.95
CA ASP A 341 -4.07 2.55 -11.93
C ASP A 341 -4.78 1.19 -12.10
N ILE A 342 -6.07 1.13 -11.77
CA ILE A 342 -6.83 -0.12 -11.81
C ILE A 342 -7.05 -0.68 -13.21
N ALA A 343 -6.83 0.09 -14.26
CA ALA A 343 -6.96 -0.35 -15.66
C ALA A 343 -5.65 -0.87 -16.26
N GLY A 344 -4.59 -1.00 -15.45
CA GLY A 344 -3.31 -1.53 -15.91
C GLY A 344 -2.32 -0.47 -16.40
N GLY A 345 -2.59 0.79 -16.17
CA GLY A 345 -1.62 1.87 -16.42
C GLY A 345 -0.55 1.89 -15.34
N LEU A 346 0.71 1.83 -15.73
CA LEU A 346 1.88 2.07 -14.90
C LEU A 346 2.59 3.33 -15.39
N TYR A 347 2.91 4.22 -14.47
CA TYR A 347 3.50 5.52 -14.77
C TYR A 347 4.75 5.74 -13.93
N ARG A 348 5.79 6.31 -14.54
CA ARG A 348 6.88 6.96 -13.83
C ARG A 348 6.74 8.47 -14.03
N LEU A 349 6.67 9.19 -12.94
CA LEU A 349 6.57 10.64 -12.91
C LEU A 349 7.84 11.21 -12.27
N ASP A 350 8.24 12.39 -12.72
CA ASP A 350 9.25 13.19 -12.04
C ASP A 350 8.75 13.63 -10.66
N ALA A 351 9.47 13.31 -9.60
CA ALA A 351 9.03 13.59 -8.23
C ALA A 351 8.91 15.09 -7.94
N ALA A 352 9.75 15.92 -8.57
CA ALA A 352 9.78 17.35 -8.33
C ALA A 352 8.67 18.10 -9.06
N GLY A 353 8.39 17.75 -10.31
CA GLY A 353 7.47 18.51 -11.18
C GLY A 353 6.26 17.73 -11.69
N GLY A 354 6.14 16.43 -11.38
CA GLY A 354 5.03 15.58 -11.83
C GLY A 354 5.03 15.28 -13.33
N GLY A 355 6.09 15.66 -14.06
CA GLY A 355 6.22 15.35 -15.47
C GLY A 355 6.26 13.84 -15.71
N ARG A 356 5.48 13.35 -16.69
CA ARG A 356 5.52 11.92 -17.05
C ARG A 356 6.81 11.59 -17.77
N LEU A 357 7.65 10.74 -17.17
CA LEU A 357 8.90 10.26 -17.75
C LEU A 357 8.64 9.12 -18.73
N TRP A 358 7.80 8.17 -18.33
CA TRP A 358 7.27 7.13 -19.21
C TRP A 358 5.94 6.58 -18.68
N SER A 359 5.23 5.81 -19.50
CA SER A 359 4.08 5.02 -19.09
C SER A 359 4.08 3.69 -19.82
N TYR A 360 3.65 2.63 -19.14
CA TYR A 360 3.43 1.30 -19.69
C TYR A 360 1.97 0.90 -19.45
N HIS A 361 1.33 0.25 -20.41
CA HIS A 361 -0.03 -0.25 -20.26
C HIS A 361 -0.03 -1.77 -20.29
N LEU A 362 -0.33 -2.35 -19.13
CA LEU A 362 -0.58 -3.77 -18.95
C LEU A 362 -2.07 -3.98 -19.26
N ASN A 363 -2.43 -4.80 -20.25
CA ASN A 363 -3.83 -5.02 -20.65
C ASN A 363 -4.61 -5.85 -19.61
N GLU A 364 -4.39 -5.58 -18.33
CA GLU A 364 -4.97 -6.33 -17.20
C GLU A 364 -5.42 -5.39 -16.10
N VAL A 365 -6.43 -5.82 -15.33
CA VAL A 365 -6.93 -5.07 -14.17
C VAL A 365 -6.06 -5.31 -12.96
N MET A 366 -5.60 -4.24 -12.30
CA MET A 366 -4.77 -4.29 -11.10
C MET A 366 -5.57 -3.78 -9.89
N LEU A 367 -6.31 -4.66 -9.21
CA LEU A 367 -7.21 -4.24 -8.14
C LEU A 367 -6.54 -4.00 -6.79
N ARG A 368 -5.40 -4.64 -6.52
CA ARG A 368 -4.74 -4.62 -5.19
C ARG A 368 -3.23 -4.59 -5.23
N SER A 369 -2.62 -4.39 -6.39
CA SER A 369 -1.18 -4.33 -6.52
C SER A 369 -0.69 -2.89 -6.51
N SER A 370 0.07 -2.55 -5.48
CA SER A 370 0.88 -1.33 -5.48
C SER A 370 2.14 -1.57 -6.31
N PRO A 371 2.67 -0.59 -7.03
CA PRO A 371 4.00 -0.69 -7.58
C PRO A 371 5.02 -0.83 -6.45
N VAL A 372 5.99 -1.71 -6.66
CA VAL A 372 7.10 -1.95 -5.74
C VAL A 372 8.39 -1.91 -6.52
N VAL A 373 9.34 -1.09 -6.10
CA VAL A 373 10.65 -0.97 -6.75
C VAL A 373 11.66 -1.89 -6.07
N SER A 374 12.22 -2.82 -6.84
CA SER A 374 13.29 -3.72 -6.41
C SER A 374 14.51 -3.52 -7.29
N GLY A 375 15.53 -2.88 -6.76
CA GLY A 375 16.71 -2.49 -7.53
C GLY A 375 16.36 -1.62 -8.75
N SER A 376 16.58 -2.12 -9.97
CA SER A 376 16.30 -1.42 -11.22
C SER A 376 14.94 -1.74 -11.84
N SER A 377 14.05 -2.43 -11.13
CA SER A 377 12.77 -2.88 -11.69
C SER A 377 11.59 -2.48 -10.84
N VAL A 378 10.51 -2.07 -11.49
CA VAL A 378 9.18 -1.90 -10.88
C VAL A 378 8.43 -3.21 -11.00
N LEU A 379 7.99 -3.76 -9.88
CA LEU A 379 7.23 -5.01 -9.79
C LEU A 379 5.74 -4.70 -9.65
N LEU A 380 4.91 -5.48 -10.32
CA LEU A 380 3.45 -5.41 -10.23
C LEU A 380 2.83 -6.81 -10.31
N GLY A 381 1.81 -7.02 -9.50
CA GLY A 381 0.94 -8.18 -9.59
C GLY A 381 -0.27 -7.90 -10.49
N LEU A 382 -0.63 -8.86 -11.34
CA LEU A 382 -1.73 -8.73 -12.29
C LEU A 382 -2.94 -9.57 -11.88
N GLY A 383 -4.09 -9.21 -12.43
CA GLY A 383 -5.36 -9.89 -12.22
C GLY A 383 -5.41 -11.32 -12.75
N ASP A 384 -4.57 -11.66 -13.73
CA ASP A 384 -4.41 -13.00 -14.30
C ASP A 384 -3.40 -13.88 -13.55
N GLY A 385 -2.88 -13.39 -12.43
CA GLY A 385 -1.95 -14.10 -11.56
C GLY A 385 -0.49 -14.03 -11.97
N ARG A 386 -0.13 -13.19 -12.94
CA ARG A 386 1.27 -12.91 -13.26
C ARG A 386 1.86 -11.88 -12.30
N LEU A 387 3.15 -12.04 -12.03
CA LEU A 387 4.03 -10.99 -11.53
C LEU A 387 4.86 -10.47 -12.72
N VAL A 388 4.93 -9.18 -12.88
CA VAL A 388 5.71 -8.54 -13.94
C VAL A 388 6.78 -7.61 -13.39
N ALA A 389 7.88 -7.46 -14.14
CA ALA A 389 8.95 -6.52 -13.86
C ALA A 389 9.14 -5.58 -15.05
N VAL A 390 9.08 -4.29 -14.79
CA VAL A 390 9.32 -3.21 -15.76
C VAL A 390 10.58 -2.47 -15.36
N ASP A 391 11.49 -2.24 -16.30
CA ASP A 391 12.73 -1.52 -16.03
C ASP A 391 12.44 -0.05 -15.64
N VAL A 392 13.04 0.38 -14.53
CA VAL A 392 12.80 1.71 -13.96
C VAL A 392 13.14 2.83 -14.94
N VAL A 393 14.20 2.68 -15.74
CA VAL A 393 14.71 3.76 -16.60
C VAL A 393 13.97 3.80 -17.93
N SER A 394 13.89 2.67 -18.63
CA SER A 394 13.31 2.59 -19.98
C SER A 394 11.79 2.47 -19.97
N GLY A 395 11.17 1.98 -18.89
CA GLY A 395 9.75 1.64 -18.85
C GLY A 395 9.41 0.41 -19.71
N HIS A 396 10.37 -0.42 -20.09
CA HIS A 396 10.16 -1.65 -20.86
C HIS A 396 9.85 -2.81 -19.91
N LEU A 397 8.97 -3.71 -20.33
CA LEU A 397 8.78 -4.98 -19.64
C LEU A 397 10.04 -5.84 -19.84
N VAL A 398 10.66 -6.23 -18.73
CA VAL A 398 11.91 -6.99 -18.76
C VAL A 398 11.75 -8.43 -18.27
N TRP A 399 10.66 -8.72 -17.59
CA TRP A 399 10.36 -10.07 -17.12
C TRP A 399 8.87 -10.21 -16.76
N GLU A 400 8.33 -11.41 -16.94
CA GLU A 400 7.02 -11.80 -16.43
C GLU A 400 7.01 -13.26 -15.98
N SER A 401 6.25 -13.58 -14.96
CA SER A 401 6.00 -14.96 -14.55
C SER A 401 5.00 -15.64 -15.45
N ALA A 402 4.91 -16.97 -15.39
CA ALA A 402 3.78 -17.68 -15.96
C ALA A 402 2.48 -17.23 -15.27
N ALA A 403 1.39 -17.17 -16.04
CA ALA A 403 0.06 -16.96 -15.49
C ALA A 403 -0.30 -18.09 -14.50
N SER A 404 -0.99 -17.75 -13.42
CA SER A 404 -1.34 -18.66 -12.35
C SER A 404 -2.76 -18.34 -11.89
N PRO A 405 -3.60 -19.33 -11.54
CA PRO A 405 -4.94 -19.02 -11.05
C PRO A 405 -4.90 -18.09 -9.83
N GLY A 406 -5.77 -17.07 -9.84
CA GLY A 406 -5.85 -16.06 -8.80
C GLY A 406 -5.00 -14.82 -9.11
N LEU A 407 -5.49 -13.66 -8.68
CA LEU A 407 -4.78 -12.39 -8.84
C LEU A 407 -3.58 -12.31 -7.90
N VAL A 408 -2.49 -11.70 -8.34
CA VAL A 408 -1.39 -11.31 -7.47
C VAL A 408 -1.70 -9.93 -6.87
N GLY A 409 -1.75 -9.88 -5.55
CA GLY A 409 -2.06 -8.68 -4.77
C GLY A 409 -0.81 -7.95 -4.29
N THR A 410 -0.68 -7.81 -2.96
CA THR A 410 0.45 -7.12 -2.34
C THR A 410 1.77 -7.88 -2.51
N ILE A 411 2.84 -7.11 -2.63
CA ILE A 411 4.21 -7.59 -2.79
C ILE A 411 5.04 -7.10 -1.60
N ALA A 412 5.82 -8.00 -1.01
CA ALA A 412 6.82 -7.69 0.00
C ALA A 412 8.20 -8.12 -0.51
N LEU A 413 9.24 -7.44 -0.06
CA LEU A 413 10.61 -7.71 -0.45
C LEU A 413 11.45 -8.15 0.75
N SER A 414 12.32 -9.12 0.53
CA SER A 414 13.53 -9.34 1.33
C SER A 414 14.76 -8.97 0.50
N SER A 415 15.94 -9.10 1.07
CA SER A 415 17.19 -8.86 0.34
C SER A 415 17.38 -9.81 -0.86
N ASP A 416 16.72 -10.98 -0.87
CA ASP A 416 16.94 -12.06 -1.83
C ASP A 416 15.64 -12.70 -2.36
N ALA A 417 14.48 -12.26 -1.90
CA ALA A 417 13.19 -12.78 -2.36
C ALA A 417 12.13 -11.68 -2.58
N VAL A 418 11.28 -11.93 -3.56
CA VAL A 418 10.01 -11.23 -3.79
C VAL A 418 8.89 -12.13 -3.29
N ILE A 419 8.12 -11.71 -2.30
CA ILE A 419 7.00 -12.47 -1.75
C ILE A 419 5.71 -11.80 -2.17
N ALA A 420 4.87 -12.51 -2.91
CA ALA A 420 3.60 -12.01 -3.39
C ALA A 420 2.44 -12.81 -2.79
N VAL A 421 1.35 -12.12 -2.48
CA VAL A 421 0.10 -12.73 -2.02
C VAL A 421 -0.77 -13.05 -3.22
N LYS A 422 -1.21 -14.29 -3.30
CA LYS A 422 -2.20 -14.75 -4.27
C LYS A 422 -3.58 -14.78 -3.64
N GLY A 423 -4.54 -14.21 -4.31
CA GLY A 423 -5.96 -14.28 -3.94
C GLY A 423 -6.74 -15.27 -4.81
N GLY A 424 -8.01 -15.51 -4.43
CA GLY A 424 -8.92 -16.37 -5.19
C GLY A 424 -8.84 -17.84 -4.79
N ARG A 425 -9.14 -18.74 -5.74
CA ARG A 425 -9.26 -20.19 -5.46
C ARG A 425 -7.96 -20.83 -4.96
N ASP A 426 -6.81 -20.34 -5.44
CA ASP A 426 -5.48 -20.81 -5.06
C ASP A 426 -4.78 -19.76 -4.17
N ALA A 427 -5.54 -19.21 -3.19
CA ALA A 427 -5.02 -18.23 -2.25
C ALA A 427 -3.78 -18.76 -1.53
N GLY A 428 -2.86 -17.87 -1.19
CA GLY A 428 -1.62 -18.23 -0.50
C GLY A 428 -0.50 -17.22 -0.75
N LEU A 429 0.72 -17.66 -0.50
CA LEU A 429 1.93 -16.91 -0.77
C LEU A 429 2.76 -17.60 -1.86
N ILE A 430 3.44 -16.81 -2.66
CA ILE A 430 4.43 -17.27 -3.61
C ILE A 430 5.69 -16.43 -3.44
N ALA A 431 6.83 -17.08 -3.33
CA ALA A 431 8.12 -16.40 -3.30
C ALA A 431 8.91 -16.66 -4.58
N PHE A 432 9.55 -15.61 -5.04
CA PHE A 432 10.44 -15.63 -6.18
C PHE A 432 11.85 -15.24 -5.72
N GLU A 433 12.86 -15.84 -6.35
CA GLU A 433 14.26 -15.49 -6.18
C GLU A 433 14.90 -15.20 -7.53
N HIS A 434 16.05 -14.53 -7.54
CA HIS A 434 16.80 -14.31 -8.78
C HIS A 434 17.19 -15.63 -9.45
N ASP A 435 16.93 -15.74 -10.76
CA ASP A 435 17.34 -16.88 -11.58
C ASP A 435 18.56 -16.52 -12.45
N PRO A 436 19.77 -16.95 -12.06
CA PRO A 436 20.98 -16.63 -12.82
C PRO A 436 21.02 -17.29 -14.22
N ARG A 437 20.10 -18.21 -14.52
CA ARG A 437 19.99 -18.91 -15.82
C ARG A 437 18.78 -18.42 -16.63
N GLY A 438 17.95 -17.61 -16.04
CA GLY A 438 16.77 -17.03 -16.70
C GLY A 438 17.19 -16.01 -17.77
N ALA A 439 16.28 -15.70 -18.66
CA ALA A 439 16.45 -14.67 -19.66
C ALA A 439 15.56 -13.46 -19.35
N LEU A 440 16.09 -12.28 -19.61
CA LEU A 440 15.28 -11.05 -19.67
C LEU A 440 14.66 -10.93 -21.06
N VAL A 441 13.50 -10.30 -21.11
CA VAL A 441 12.88 -9.81 -22.33
C VAL A 441 13.10 -8.29 -22.44
N ASP A 442 12.85 -7.71 -23.59
CA ASP A 442 12.86 -6.26 -23.78
C ASP A 442 11.64 -5.91 -24.66
N VAL A 443 10.51 -5.70 -23.96
CA VAL A 443 9.25 -5.38 -24.61
C VAL A 443 8.93 -3.91 -24.35
N PRO A 444 9.08 -3.03 -25.35
CA PRO A 444 8.73 -1.63 -25.20
C PRO A 444 7.24 -1.47 -24.92
N SER A 445 6.89 -0.37 -24.24
CA SER A 445 5.49 -0.02 -24.03
C SER A 445 4.73 -0.07 -25.33
N PRO A 446 3.61 -0.80 -25.43
CA PRO A 446 2.76 -0.70 -26.60
C PRO A 446 2.38 0.76 -26.78
N THR A 447 2.58 1.28 -28.01
CA THR A 447 2.27 2.69 -28.30
C THR A 447 0.80 2.90 -27.98
N GLN A 448 0.50 3.52 -26.87
CA GLN A 448 -0.86 3.99 -26.62
C GLN A 448 -1.17 5.00 -27.70
N LEU A 449 -2.14 4.66 -28.54
CA LEU A 449 -2.80 5.67 -29.34
C LEU A 449 -3.36 6.67 -28.31
N ASP A 450 -2.74 7.84 -28.20
CA ASP A 450 -3.25 8.92 -27.39
C ASP A 450 -4.75 8.99 -27.56
N GLY A 451 -5.52 9.07 -26.45
CA GLY A 451 -6.99 9.08 -26.51
C GLY A 451 -7.55 10.10 -27.51
N GLY A 452 -6.76 11.15 -27.83
CA GLY A 452 -7.00 12.08 -28.92
C GLY A 452 -6.94 11.45 -30.32
N THR A 453 -6.00 10.54 -30.60
CA THR A 453 -5.90 9.88 -31.90
C THR A 453 -7.00 8.85 -32.12
N THR A 454 -7.45 8.18 -31.06
CA THR A 454 -8.57 7.23 -31.14
C THR A 454 -9.90 7.96 -31.37
N LEU A 455 -10.18 9.04 -30.62
CA LEU A 455 -11.34 9.91 -30.85
C LEU A 455 -11.31 10.54 -32.25
N THR A 456 -10.15 11.02 -32.70
CA THR A 456 -9.99 11.59 -34.06
C THR A 456 -10.19 10.54 -35.15
N ARG A 457 -9.72 9.30 -34.95
CA ARG A 457 -9.97 8.19 -35.89
C ARG A 457 -11.45 7.78 -35.94
N TRP A 458 -12.12 7.70 -34.80
CA TRP A 458 -13.55 7.43 -34.77
C TRP A 458 -14.35 8.60 -35.31
N ALA A 459 -13.97 9.85 -35.03
CA ALA A 459 -14.58 11.02 -35.65
C ALA A 459 -14.37 11.04 -37.16
N LEU A 460 -13.17 10.70 -37.63
CA LEU A 460 -12.89 10.61 -39.07
C LEU A 460 -13.67 9.45 -39.74
N ALA A 461 -13.74 8.29 -39.08
CA ALA A 461 -14.55 7.17 -39.54
C ALA A 461 -16.05 7.53 -39.61
N ALA A 462 -16.57 8.21 -38.58
CA ALA A 462 -17.95 8.71 -38.55
C ALA A 462 -18.22 9.73 -39.68
N VAL A 463 -17.27 10.64 -39.97
CA VAL A 463 -17.36 11.60 -41.08
C VAL A 463 -17.35 10.88 -42.41
N ILE A 464 -16.49 9.85 -42.61
CA ILE A 464 -16.45 9.08 -43.82
C ILE A 464 -17.76 8.29 -44.03
N VAL A 465 -18.25 7.62 -42.99
CA VAL A 465 -19.54 6.91 -43.01
C VAL A 465 -20.70 7.87 -43.34
N PHE A 466 -20.71 9.04 -42.71
CA PHE A 466 -21.71 10.07 -42.98
C PHE A 466 -21.61 10.58 -44.44
N ALA A 467 -20.39 10.83 -44.95
CA ALA A 467 -20.17 11.25 -46.33
C ALA A 467 -20.63 10.17 -47.36
N VAL A 468 -20.29 8.90 -47.09
CA VAL A 468 -20.67 7.79 -47.96
C VAL A 468 -22.21 7.53 -47.94
N ALA A 469 -22.82 7.67 -46.77
CA ALA A 469 -24.25 7.41 -46.60
C ALA A 469 -25.15 8.56 -47.09
N PHE A 470 -24.74 9.82 -46.93
CA PHE A 470 -25.61 11.00 -47.16
C PHE A 470 -25.26 11.81 -48.42
N LEU A 471 -24.02 11.85 -48.86
CA LEU A 471 -23.66 12.59 -50.10
C LEU A 471 -24.38 12.10 -51.36
N PRO A 472 -24.60 10.78 -51.59
CA PRO A 472 -25.37 10.31 -52.73
C PRO A 472 -26.83 10.76 -52.67
N GLY A 473 -27.41 10.82 -51.47
CA GLY A 473 -28.78 11.31 -51.27
C GLY A 473 -28.95 12.80 -51.59
N ILE A 474 -27.99 13.62 -51.17
CA ILE A 474 -27.96 15.06 -51.44
C ILE A 474 -27.72 15.31 -52.95
N TRP A 475 -26.94 14.48 -53.60
CA TRP A 475 -26.69 14.59 -55.03
C TRP A 475 -27.91 14.14 -55.87
N ALA A 476 -28.61 13.09 -55.43
CA ALA A 476 -29.87 12.63 -56.04
C ALA A 476 -30.99 13.69 -55.94
N THR A 477 -31.16 14.34 -54.80
CA THR A 477 -32.19 15.41 -54.63
C THR A 477 -31.89 16.67 -55.42
N ARG A 478 -30.63 16.96 -55.74
CA ARG A 478 -30.25 18.07 -56.65
C ARG A 478 -30.39 17.71 -58.13
N ARG A 479 -30.37 16.46 -58.53
CA ARG A 479 -30.46 16.02 -59.92
C ARG A 479 -31.88 15.71 -60.39
N PHE A 480 -32.78 15.37 -59.44
CA PHE A 480 -34.18 15.19 -59.61
C PHE A 480 -34.94 16.31 -58.91
N GLY A 481 -34.79 17.54 -59.42
CA GLY A 481 -35.59 18.65 -58.98
C GLY A 481 -37.03 18.31 -59.25
N VAL A 482 -37.83 18.32 -58.19
CA VAL A 482 -39.31 18.20 -58.26
C VAL A 482 -39.82 19.36 -59.07
N VAL A 483 -40.32 19.09 -60.25
CA VAL A 483 -41.18 20.00 -61.02
C VAL A 483 -42.48 20.07 -60.22
N ALA A 484 -42.73 21.19 -59.57
CA ALA A 484 -44.05 21.49 -59.02
C ALA A 484 -44.93 21.89 -60.18
N ASP A 485 -45.90 21.06 -60.54
CA ASP A 485 -47.00 21.42 -61.42
C ASP A 485 -47.91 22.39 -60.65
N ASP A 486 -47.91 23.65 -61.12
CA ASP A 486 -48.96 24.61 -60.89
C ASP A 486 -50.19 24.20 -61.71
N GLU A 487 -51.21 23.58 -61.12
CA GLU A 487 -52.55 23.59 -61.66
C GLU A 487 -53.41 24.56 -60.83
N VAL A 488 -53.56 25.72 -61.45
CA VAL A 488 -54.71 26.63 -61.25
C VAL A 488 -55.94 25.96 -61.76
N SER A 489 -56.94 25.72 -60.95
CA SER A 489 -58.31 25.54 -61.35
C SER A 489 -59.18 26.56 -60.66
N ASP A 490 -59.51 27.47 -61.49
CA ASP A 490 -60.62 28.41 -61.46
C ASP A 490 -62.01 27.68 -61.52
N SER A 491 -63.05 28.40 -61.12
CA SER A 491 -64.49 28.16 -61.23
C SER A 491 -65.12 27.67 -59.89
N GLY A 492 -66.08 28.30 -59.36
CA GLY A 492 -67.12 29.19 -59.93
C GLY A 492 -68.39 28.92 -59.15
N GLU A 493 -68.95 29.94 -58.66
CA GLU A 493 -70.31 30.22 -58.39
C GLU A 493 -71.32 29.09 -58.24
N GLY A 494 -72.23 29.27 -57.23
CA GLY A 494 -73.63 29.04 -57.53
C GLY A 494 -74.48 28.38 -56.42
N SER A 495 -75.27 29.23 -55.75
CA SER A 495 -76.52 28.95 -55.08
C SER A 495 -76.48 28.55 -53.64
#